data_5cfc6809b46ab1167d19f4690d35d530
#
_entry.id   5cfc6809b46ab1167d19f4690d35d530
#
_cell.length_a   1.000
_cell.length_b   1.000
_cell.length_c   1.000
_cell.angle_alpha   90.00
_cell.angle_beta   90.00
_cell.angle_gamma   90.00
#
_symmetry.space_group_name_H-M   'P 1'
#
loop_
_entity.id
_entity.type
_entity.pdbx_description
1 polymer ?
#
loop_
_entity_poly.entity_id
_entity_poly.type
_entity_poly.pdbx_seq_one_letter_code
_entity_poly.pdbx_strand_id
1 'polypeptide(L)'
;INPHKVVAVGWLLTGVFVCLVGFSTSSLALMGVMVFIAGSIMNGAQSSMPALAAGFYPTQGRATGVAWMLGIGRFGGILGAFSGAFLMQAQLSFETIFTLLAIPAFLSALALLIKYRVSKSAPATKDDARGLQKA
;
A
#
# COMPACT_ATOMS: atom_id res chain seq x y z
N ILE A 1 -13.37 5.16 -12.51
CA ILE A 1 -11.92 5.02 -12.17
C ILE A 1 -11.79 3.75 -11.32
N ASN A 2 -10.94 2.80 -11.75
CA ASN A 2 -10.79 1.53 -11.01
C ASN A 2 -10.03 1.77 -9.69
N PRO A 3 -10.63 1.50 -8.53
CA PRO A 3 -10.05 1.80 -7.23
C PRO A 3 -8.69 1.11 -7.00
N HIS A 4 -8.52 -0.11 -7.54
CA HIS A 4 -7.24 -0.83 -7.47
C HIS A 4 -6.09 -0.09 -8.15
N LYS A 5 -6.35 0.58 -9.29
CA LYS A 5 -5.34 1.37 -9.99
C LYS A 5 -4.96 2.61 -9.19
N VAL A 6 -5.94 3.30 -8.60
CA VAL A 6 -5.70 4.51 -7.80
C VAL A 6 -4.81 4.20 -6.62
N VAL A 7 -5.11 3.11 -5.89
CA VAL A 7 -4.29 2.68 -4.74
C VAL A 7 -2.90 2.21 -5.17
N ALA A 8 -2.78 1.47 -6.29
CA ALA A 8 -1.49 1.05 -6.81
C ALA A 8 -0.62 2.24 -7.22
N VAL A 9 -1.19 3.25 -7.89
CA VAL A 9 -0.50 4.50 -8.22
C VAL A 9 -0.09 5.25 -6.96
N GLY A 10 -0.96 5.30 -5.94
CA GLY A 10 -0.63 5.89 -4.64
C GLY A 10 0.60 5.25 -4.00
N TRP A 11 0.69 3.93 -3.99
CA TRP A 11 1.85 3.21 -3.46
C TRP A 11 3.12 3.41 -4.30
N LEU A 12 3.01 3.47 -5.63
CA LEU A 12 4.13 3.78 -6.50
C LEU A 12 4.66 5.20 -6.24
N LEU A 13 3.76 6.18 -6.18
CA LEU A 13 4.13 7.57 -5.86
C LEU A 13 4.78 7.67 -4.48
N THR A 14 4.23 6.98 -3.47
CA THR A 14 4.85 6.92 -2.14
C THR A 14 6.28 6.41 -2.23
N GLY A 15 6.53 5.29 -2.94
CA GLY A 15 7.87 4.73 -3.13
C GLY A 15 8.84 5.73 -3.79
N VAL A 16 8.38 6.42 -4.83
CA VAL A 16 9.18 7.45 -5.53
C VAL A 16 9.51 8.62 -4.59
N PHE A 17 8.51 9.16 -3.87
CA PHE A 17 8.74 10.29 -2.96
C PHE A 17 9.63 9.90 -1.77
N VAL A 18 9.49 8.69 -1.24
CA VAL A 18 10.37 8.17 -0.17
C VAL A 18 11.81 8.07 -0.66
N CYS A 19 12.05 7.58 -1.89
CA CYS A 19 13.40 7.61 -2.49
C CYS A 19 13.91 9.05 -2.64
N LEU A 20 13.10 9.98 -3.14
CA LEU A 20 13.49 11.38 -3.32
C LEU A 20 13.84 12.07 -2.00
N VAL A 21 13.16 11.72 -0.91
CA VAL A 21 13.52 12.20 0.44
C VAL A 21 14.94 11.80 0.81
N GLY A 22 15.35 10.55 0.50
CA GLY A 22 16.71 10.07 0.76
C GLY A 22 17.80 10.89 0.05
N PHE A 23 17.52 11.39 -1.15
CA PHE A 23 18.45 12.22 -1.94
C PHE A 23 18.33 13.72 -1.64
N SER A 24 17.30 14.17 -0.95
CA SER A 24 17.01 15.59 -0.72
C SER A 24 17.63 16.12 0.57
N THR A 25 18.95 15.96 0.72
CA THR A 25 19.69 16.41 1.93
C THR A 25 20.09 17.90 1.91
N SER A 26 19.87 18.59 0.79
CA SER A 26 20.36 19.97 0.59
C SER A 26 19.55 21.07 1.27
N SER A 27 18.26 20.82 1.65
CA SER A 27 17.42 21.79 2.31
C SER A 27 16.39 21.13 3.23
N LEU A 28 16.41 21.51 4.50
CA LEU A 28 15.47 21.02 5.52
C LEU A 28 14.01 21.31 5.14
N ALA A 29 13.74 22.47 4.56
CA ALA A 29 12.40 22.86 4.12
C ALA A 29 11.90 21.98 2.97
N LEU A 30 12.75 21.72 1.96
CA LEU A 30 12.42 20.86 0.84
C LEU A 30 12.17 19.41 1.31
N MET A 31 13.02 18.91 2.20
CA MET A 31 12.85 17.61 2.82
C MET A 31 11.52 17.50 3.56
N GLY A 32 11.15 18.52 4.35
CA GLY A 32 9.88 18.56 5.06
C GLY A 32 8.66 18.51 4.13
N VAL A 33 8.70 19.25 3.03
CA VAL A 33 7.64 19.23 2.01
C VAL A 33 7.52 17.85 1.36
N MET A 34 8.64 17.24 0.99
CA MET A 34 8.65 15.90 0.37
C MET A 34 8.11 14.82 1.32
N VAL A 35 8.50 14.87 2.59
CA VAL A 35 7.98 13.97 3.63
C VAL A 35 6.48 14.16 3.84
N PHE A 36 6.00 15.42 3.86
CA PHE A 36 4.58 15.72 3.99
C PHE A 36 3.76 15.16 2.83
N ILE A 37 4.25 15.35 1.59
CA ILE A 37 3.58 14.82 0.38
C ILE A 37 3.58 13.30 0.41
N ALA A 38 4.72 12.66 0.66
CA ALA A 38 4.85 11.21 0.75
C ALA A 38 3.90 10.62 1.81
N GLY A 39 3.87 11.21 3.01
CA GLY A 39 3.00 10.81 4.10
C GLY A 39 1.51 10.97 3.78
N SER A 40 1.14 12.05 3.11
CA SER A 40 -0.26 12.30 2.69
C SER A 40 -0.73 11.28 1.66
N ILE A 41 0.08 10.98 0.64
CA ILE A 41 -0.23 9.97 -0.38
C ILE A 41 -0.31 8.58 0.25
N MET A 42 0.65 8.23 1.10
CA MET A 42 0.69 6.95 1.82
C MET A 42 -0.54 6.77 2.71
N ASN A 43 -0.94 7.78 3.49
CA ASN A 43 -2.14 7.73 4.32
C ASN A 43 -3.41 7.54 3.48
N GLY A 44 -3.54 8.24 2.37
CA GLY A 44 -4.66 8.10 1.45
C GLY A 44 -4.75 6.69 0.85
N ALA A 45 -3.63 6.15 0.39
CA ALA A 45 -3.55 4.79 -0.14
C ALA A 45 -3.88 3.74 0.93
N GLN A 46 -3.35 3.90 2.15
CA GLN A 46 -3.54 2.99 3.26
C GLN A 46 -4.99 2.99 3.77
N SER A 47 -5.62 4.16 3.86
CA SER A 47 -7.03 4.31 4.28
C SER A 47 -8.00 3.69 3.28
N SER A 48 -7.62 3.57 2.02
CA SER A 48 -8.43 2.94 0.97
C SER A 48 -8.38 1.40 1.00
N MET A 49 -7.38 0.80 1.65
CA MET A 49 -7.18 -0.65 1.69
C MET A 49 -8.34 -1.42 2.35
N PRO A 50 -8.90 -1.00 3.50
CA PRO A 50 -10.04 -1.67 4.12
C PRO A 50 -11.28 -1.66 3.21
N ALA A 51 -11.54 -0.58 2.49
CA ALA A 51 -12.65 -0.47 1.55
C ALA A 51 -12.48 -1.45 0.37
N LEU A 52 -11.26 -1.56 -0.17
CA LEU A 52 -10.93 -2.55 -1.21
C LEU A 52 -11.08 -3.98 -0.72
N ALA A 53 -10.64 -4.28 0.50
CA ALA A 53 -10.76 -5.59 1.11
C ALA A 53 -12.24 -5.93 1.37
N ALA A 54 -13.03 -4.98 1.87
CA ALA A 54 -14.46 -5.16 2.11
C ALA A 54 -15.25 -5.51 0.84
N GLY A 55 -14.85 -4.98 -0.32
CA GLY A 55 -15.43 -5.35 -1.61
C GLY A 55 -15.08 -6.77 -2.10
N PHE A 56 -14.06 -7.39 -1.51
CA PHE A 56 -13.58 -8.69 -1.93
C PHE A 56 -14.21 -9.86 -1.15
N TYR A 57 -14.62 -9.60 0.09
CA TYR A 57 -15.20 -10.62 0.95
C TYR A 57 -16.72 -10.66 0.84
N PRO A 58 -17.36 -11.87 0.84
CA PRO A 58 -18.79 -12.00 0.94
C PRO A 58 -19.29 -11.40 2.26
N THR A 59 -20.53 -10.94 2.30
CA THR A 59 -21.10 -10.16 3.40
C THR A 59 -20.95 -10.83 4.77
N GLN A 60 -21.05 -12.16 4.83
CA GLN A 60 -20.95 -12.93 6.09
C GLN A 60 -19.53 -12.96 6.68
N GLY A 61 -18.48 -12.90 5.86
CA GLY A 61 -17.08 -12.97 6.32
C GLY A 61 -16.32 -11.63 6.24
N ARG A 62 -16.98 -10.56 5.77
CA ARG A 62 -16.34 -9.28 5.46
C ARG A 62 -15.66 -8.65 6.67
N ALA A 63 -16.34 -8.58 7.80
CA ALA A 63 -15.79 -7.98 9.01
C ALA A 63 -14.55 -8.75 9.51
N THR A 64 -14.64 -10.07 9.53
CA THR A 64 -13.54 -10.95 9.95
C THR A 64 -12.35 -10.84 9.00
N GLY A 65 -12.57 -10.85 7.68
CA GLY A 65 -11.51 -10.74 6.69
C GLY A 65 -10.78 -9.40 6.76
N VAL A 66 -11.51 -8.30 6.92
CA VAL A 66 -10.93 -6.96 7.09
C VAL A 66 -10.17 -6.85 8.41
N ALA A 67 -10.71 -7.40 9.51
CA ALA A 67 -10.05 -7.40 10.82
C ALA A 67 -8.72 -8.17 10.78
N TRP A 68 -8.68 -9.35 10.14
CA TRP A 68 -7.45 -10.12 9.94
C TRP A 68 -6.42 -9.36 9.11
N MET A 69 -6.84 -8.73 8.00
CA MET A 69 -5.96 -7.92 7.19
C MET A 69 -5.32 -6.78 8.00
N LEU A 70 -6.12 -6.05 8.77
CA LEU A 70 -5.64 -4.95 9.61
C LEU A 70 -4.75 -5.45 10.75
N GLY A 71 -5.09 -6.59 11.38
CA GLY A 71 -4.30 -7.22 12.43
C GLY A 71 -2.91 -7.58 11.93
N ILE A 72 -2.82 -8.35 10.85
CA ILE A 72 -1.53 -8.73 10.22
C ILE A 72 -0.75 -7.48 9.77
N GLY A 73 -1.44 -6.47 9.20
CA GLY A 73 -0.80 -5.22 8.80
C GLY A 73 -0.13 -4.46 9.96
N ARG A 74 -0.70 -4.53 11.17
CA ARG A 74 -0.10 -3.92 12.37
C ARG A 74 1.21 -4.59 12.77
N PHE A 75 1.32 -5.92 12.65
CA PHE A 75 2.60 -6.61 12.87
C PHE A 75 3.66 -6.14 11.87
N GLY A 76 3.29 -5.94 10.61
CA GLY A 76 4.18 -5.35 9.60
C GLY A 76 4.64 -3.94 9.99
N GLY A 77 3.76 -3.11 10.55
CA GLY A 77 4.11 -1.78 11.06
C GLY A 77 5.11 -1.83 12.23
N ILE A 78 4.90 -2.75 13.19
CA ILE A 78 5.81 -2.96 14.31
C ILE A 78 7.19 -3.41 13.82
N LEU A 79 7.24 -4.42 12.95
CA LEU A 79 8.49 -4.90 12.36
C LEU A 79 9.20 -3.80 11.56
N GLY A 80 8.44 -2.97 10.82
CA GLY A 80 8.98 -1.81 10.10
C GLY A 80 9.63 -0.78 11.03
N ALA A 81 8.99 -0.47 12.16
CA ALA A 81 9.54 0.45 13.14
C ALA A 81 10.83 -0.09 13.79
N PHE A 82 10.85 -1.37 14.17
CA PHE A 82 12.05 -2.02 14.68
C PHE A 82 13.18 -2.06 13.65
N SER A 83 12.85 -2.39 12.39
CA SER A 83 13.84 -2.40 11.30
C SER A 83 14.41 -1.01 11.08
N GLY A 84 13.60 0.04 11.10
CA GLY A 84 14.06 1.43 10.99
C GLY A 84 15.01 1.81 12.12
N ALA A 85 14.65 1.50 13.37
CA ALA A 85 15.49 1.75 14.54
C ALA A 85 16.84 1.00 14.46
N PHE A 86 16.81 -0.26 14.03
CA PHE A 86 18.02 -1.08 13.85
C PHE A 86 18.94 -0.53 12.76
N LEU A 87 18.38 -0.10 11.62
CA LEU A 87 19.13 0.52 10.52
C LEU A 87 19.79 1.84 10.95
N MET A 88 19.12 2.63 11.80
CA MET A 88 19.70 3.84 12.38
C MET A 88 20.86 3.53 13.35
N GLN A 89 20.73 2.49 14.18
CA GLN A 89 21.80 2.05 15.07
C GLN A 89 23.01 1.50 14.30
N ALA A 90 22.79 0.88 13.16
CA ALA A 90 23.86 0.38 12.28
C ALA A 90 24.65 1.50 11.58
N GLN A 91 24.36 2.77 11.88
CA GLN A 91 25.05 3.95 11.32
C GLN A 91 25.05 3.99 9.79
N LEU A 92 24.02 3.43 9.16
CA LEU A 92 23.85 3.50 7.71
C LEU A 92 23.55 4.94 7.27
N SER A 93 23.98 5.29 6.08
CA SER A 93 23.68 6.60 5.52
C SER A 93 22.19 6.82 5.39
N PHE A 94 21.75 8.06 5.58
CA PHE A 94 20.35 8.45 5.47
C PHE A 94 19.70 8.00 4.14
N GLU A 95 20.44 8.14 3.03
CA GLU A 95 20.02 7.70 1.71
C GLU A 95 19.75 6.18 1.65
N THR A 96 20.63 5.38 2.27
CA THR A 96 20.48 3.91 2.31
C THR A 96 19.25 3.50 3.10
N ILE A 97 18.97 4.15 4.23
CA ILE A 97 17.79 3.87 5.06
C ILE A 97 16.51 4.13 4.27
N PHE A 98 16.42 5.30 3.62
CA PHE A 98 15.23 5.65 2.84
C PHE A 98 15.05 4.79 1.59
N THR A 99 16.13 4.40 0.93
CA THR A 99 16.08 3.46 -0.20
C THR A 99 15.57 2.08 0.24
N LEU A 100 16.04 1.57 1.38
CA LEU A 100 15.54 0.31 1.95
C LEU A 100 14.07 0.39 2.34
N LEU A 101 13.63 1.51 2.92
CA LEU A 101 12.23 1.74 3.27
C LEU A 101 11.30 1.87 2.04
N ALA A 102 11.84 2.24 0.89
CA ALA A 102 11.08 2.30 -0.36
C ALA A 102 10.74 0.90 -0.92
N ILE A 103 11.55 -0.12 -0.63
CA ILE A 103 11.35 -1.48 -1.15
C ILE A 103 9.96 -2.04 -0.82
N PRO A 104 9.47 -2.04 0.44
CA PRO A 104 8.13 -2.55 0.74
C PRO A 104 7.01 -1.76 0.04
N ALA A 105 7.19 -0.46 -0.21
CA ALA A 105 6.21 0.33 -0.95
C ALA A 105 6.11 -0.13 -2.41
N PHE A 106 7.23 -0.40 -3.07
CA PHE A 106 7.26 -0.95 -4.43
C PHE A 106 6.69 -2.37 -4.49
N LEU A 107 7.00 -3.23 -3.52
CA LEU A 107 6.43 -4.57 -3.43
C LEU A 107 4.90 -4.53 -3.26
N SER A 108 4.39 -3.63 -2.44
CA SER A 108 2.95 -3.43 -2.26
C SER A 108 2.27 -2.95 -3.55
N ALA A 109 2.88 -2.02 -4.26
CA ALA A 109 2.40 -1.56 -5.56
C ALA A 109 2.37 -2.69 -6.59
N LEU A 110 3.44 -3.50 -6.65
CA LEU A 110 3.55 -4.64 -7.56
C LEU A 110 2.48 -5.70 -7.25
N ALA A 111 2.29 -6.04 -5.98
CA ALA A 111 1.27 -6.99 -5.54
C ALA A 111 -0.15 -6.54 -5.95
N LEU A 112 -0.46 -5.26 -5.81
CA LEU A 112 -1.74 -4.69 -6.23
C LEU A 112 -1.93 -4.71 -7.76
N LEU A 113 -0.86 -4.45 -8.52
CA LEU A 113 -0.91 -4.53 -9.98
C LEU A 113 -1.11 -5.97 -10.46
N ILE A 114 -0.43 -6.93 -9.85
CA ILE A 114 -0.60 -8.37 -10.15
C ILE A 114 -2.05 -8.78 -9.85
N LYS A 115 -2.56 -8.43 -8.66
CA LYS A 115 -3.95 -8.70 -8.28
C LYS A 115 -4.93 -8.10 -9.30
N TYR A 116 -4.70 -6.87 -9.73
CA TYR A 116 -5.54 -6.21 -10.74
C TYR A 116 -5.55 -6.98 -12.07
N ARG A 117 -4.38 -7.45 -12.54
CA ARG A 117 -4.28 -8.23 -13.78
C ARG A 117 -5.00 -9.57 -13.66
N VAL A 118 -4.78 -10.29 -12.55
CA VAL A 118 -5.42 -11.59 -12.30
C VAL A 118 -6.94 -11.46 -12.18
N SER A 119 -7.42 -10.45 -11.46
CA SER A 119 -8.87 -10.19 -11.32
C SER A 119 -9.54 -9.83 -12.65
N LYS A 120 -8.82 -9.21 -13.58
CA LYS A 120 -9.34 -8.92 -14.93
C LYS A 120 -9.39 -10.15 -15.84
N SER A 121 -8.58 -11.15 -15.55
CA SER A 121 -8.50 -12.41 -16.34
C SER A 121 -9.45 -13.49 -15.81
N ALA A 122 -10.08 -13.31 -14.65
CA ALA A 122 -11.10 -14.24 -14.15
C ALA A 122 -12.39 -14.02 -14.94
N PRO A 123 -12.92 -15.04 -15.64
CA PRO A 123 -14.21 -14.94 -16.31
C PRO A 123 -15.30 -14.71 -15.24
N ALA A 124 -16.26 -13.84 -15.57
CA ALA A 124 -17.43 -13.58 -14.73
C ALA A 124 -18.06 -14.93 -14.31
N THR A 125 -18.12 -15.15 -13.02
CA THR A 125 -18.66 -16.40 -12.46
C THR A 125 -20.12 -16.53 -12.89
N LYS A 126 -20.53 -17.71 -13.34
CA LYS A 126 -21.89 -18.04 -13.81
C LYS A 126 -23.04 -17.70 -12.83
N ASP A 127 -22.72 -17.28 -11.61
CA ASP A 127 -23.71 -16.87 -10.62
C ASP A 127 -24.31 -15.49 -10.90
N ASP A 128 -23.58 -14.59 -11.57
CA ASP A 128 -24.14 -13.28 -11.99
C ASP A 128 -25.22 -13.43 -13.08
N ALA A 129 -25.05 -14.43 -13.95
CA ALA A 129 -26.03 -14.72 -15.00
C ALA A 129 -27.34 -15.32 -14.45
N ARG A 130 -27.29 -16.03 -13.31
CA ARG A 130 -28.49 -16.58 -12.64
C ARG A 130 -29.28 -15.55 -11.85
N GLY A 131 -28.61 -14.50 -11.36
CA GLY A 131 -29.27 -13.38 -10.65
C GLY A 131 -30.14 -12.53 -11.57
N LEU A 132 -29.72 -12.33 -12.80
CA LEU A 132 -30.44 -11.55 -13.81
C LEU A 132 -31.65 -12.29 -14.44
N GLN A 133 -31.72 -13.63 -14.29
CA GLN A 133 -32.82 -14.46 -14.81
C GLN A 133 -33.98 -14.61 -13.80
N LYS A 134 -33.82 -14.11 -12.56
CA LYS A 134 -34.85 -14.20 -11.49
C LYS A 134 -35.44 -12.85 -11.10
N ALA A 135 -35.11 -11.77 -11.80
CA ALA A 135 -35.70 -10.44 -11.67
C ALA A 135 -36.55 -10.12 -12.91
#